data_7a633c2e51121543ae96309c43964144
#
_entry.id   7a633c2e51121543ae96309c43964144
#
_cell.length_a   1.000
_cell.length_b   1.000
_cell.length_c   1.000
_cell.angle_alpha   90.00
_cell.angle_beta   90.00
_cell.angle_gamma   90.00
#
_symmetry.space_group_name_H-M   'P 1'
#
loop_
_entity.id
_entity.type
_entity.pdbx_description
1 polymer ?
#
loop_
_entity_poly.entity_id
_entity_poly.type
_entity_poly.pdbx_seq_one_letter_code
_entity_poly.pdbx_strand_id
1 'polypeptide(L)'
;MRITDVKTFVLGLDFRFRIGAMPPIQASGVFINIKTDEDIDGWGLAHWNLSNNAQKVFIDEALSRLLINKDPFMVEEIYHQIYHSSNRITYGIAHATSAIQIALWDIIGKKTNQPIYRLLGGMKNKIRAYASMPRGYNPKAAVGAVQAALDLGGFTGVKLRVGGRGGKPEAIVKEMRDAFPNLHIMVDANSYYLTVSDALKFAKVCGKNDIEWLEEPMPSDNLNGLAKLRKESPVDIAGGENDMGIFRFEDILSRECYDIVQPDVTRSGGFLQCKKIDAMAEVKGVRCIPHIFGFGLSFAANLHFTLSTKCDWLEFPFYPEEFQILEEPIKVEKGIVKALEKPGLGVEINKKMFEENVIK
;
A
#
# COMPACT_ATOMS: atom_id res chain seq x y z
N MET A 1 -18.20 0.90 25.04
CA MET A 1 -16.82 0.47 24.77
C MET A 1 -15.89 1.67 24.88
N ARG A 2 -14.78 1.50 25.61
CA ARG A 2 -13.76 2.55 25.78
C ARG A 2 -12.37 1.97 25.55
N ILE A 3 -11.49 2.74 24.93
CA ILE A 3 -10.09 2.37 24.77
C ILE A 3 -9.39 2.46 26.12
N THR A 4 -8.73 1.39 26.55
CA THR A 4 -8.07 1.27 27.86
C THR A 4 -6.56 1.24 27.76
N ASP A 5 -5.99 0.76 26.66
CA ASP A 5 -4.55 0.61 26.47
C ASP A 5 -4.14 0.71 25.00
N VAL A 6 -2.96 1.24 24.74
CA VAL A 6 -2.36 1.36 23.41
C VAL A 6 -0.90 0.92 23.50
N LYS A 7 -0.54 -0.14 22.78
CA LYS A 7 0.83 -0.66 22.74
C LYS A 7 1.40 -0.65 21.35
N THR A 8 2.66 -0.30 21.22
CA THR A 8 3.37 -0.33 19.95
C THR A 8 4.58 -1.26 20.00
N PHE A 9 4.86 -1.86 18.86
CA PHE A 9 5.96 -2.80 18.70
C PHE A 9 6.67 -2.51 17.38
N VAL A 10 8.00 -2.43 17.41
CA VAL A 10 8.79 -2.40 16.18
C VAL A 10 9.17 -3.83 15.82
N LEU A 11 8.74 -4.29 14.66
CA LEU A 11 9.15 -5.59 14.13
C LEU A 11 10.15 -5.41 13.00
N GLY A 12 11.11 -6.33 12.90
CA GLY A 12 12.07 -6.37 11.80
C GLY A 12 12.40 -7.79 11.41
N LEU A 13 12.14 -8.14 10.16
CA LEU A 13 12.49 -9.45 9.59
C LEU A 13 13.94 -9.45 9.08
N ASP A 14 14.58 -10.62 9.07
CA ASP A 14 15.88 -10.80 8.44
C ASP A 14 15.78 -10.82 6.90
N PHE A 15 15.06 -9.86 6.39
CA PHE A 15 14.91 -9.59 4.97
C PHE A 15 15.34 -8.16 4.68
N ARG A 16 16.31 -8.01 3.80
CA ARG A 16 16.87 -6.70 3.46
C ARG A 16 16.58 -6.33 2.02
N PHE A 17 16.15 -5.10 1.81
CA PHE A 17 15.94 -4.54 0.48
C PHE A 17 16.60 -3.15 0.38
N ARG A 18 16.80 -2.68 -0.85
CA ARG A 18 17.41 -1.37 -1.11
C ARG A 18 16.40 -0.40 -1.70
N ILE A 19 16.45 0.84 -1.20
CA ILE A 19 15.75 1.96 -1.79
C ILE A 19 16.78 2.89 -2.40
N GLY A 20 16.75 3.04 -3.72
CA GLY A 20 17.67 3.92 -4.42
C GLY A 20 19.14 3.62 -4.11
N ALA A 21 19.89 4.66 -3.68
CA ALA A 21 21.31 4.58 -3.34
C ALA A 21 21.59 4.26 -1.87
N MET A 22 20.55 4.07 -1.04
CA MET A 22 20.73 3.81 0.39
C MET A 22 21.33 2.41 0.66
N PRO A 23 22.01 2.20 1.80
CA PRO A 23 22.37 0.87 2.25
C PRO A 23 21.14 -0.03 2.35
N PRO A 24 21.29 -1.38 2.28
CA PRO A 24 20.18 -2.29 2.47
C PRO A 24 19.48 -2.02 3.81
N ILE A 25 18.16 -1.87 3.78
CA ILE A 25 17.33 -1.62 4.95
C ILE A 25 16.63 -2.93 5.31
N GLN A 26 16.56 -3.23 6.59
CA GLN A 26 15.79 -4.36 7.10
C GLN A 26 14.29 -4.09 6.89
N ALA A 27 13.56 -5.09 6.42
CA ALA A 27 12.11 -5.02 6.37
C ALA A 27 11.56 -4.90 7.81
N SER A 28 10.96 -3.77 8.12
CA SER A 28 10.50 -3.49 9.48
C SER A 28 9.23 -2.63 9.45
N GLY A 29 8.49 -2.57 10.55
CA GLY A 29 7.27 -1.77 10.67
C GLY A 29 6.88 -1.57 12.12
N VAL A 30 5.96 -0.62 12.37
CA VAL A 30 5.42 -0.35 13.70
C VAL A 30 4.02 -0.92 13.80
N PHE A 31 3.88 -1.99 14.56
CA PHE A 31 2.59 -2.59 14.90
C PHE A 31 1.97 -1.85 16.07
N ILE A 32 0.68 -1.65 16.05
CA ILE A 32 -0.10 -1.09 17.15
C ILE A 32 -1.17 -2.08 17.58
N ASN A 33 -1.34 -2.25 18.88
CA ASN A 33 -2.45 -2.97 19.48
C ASN A 33 -3.24 -2.02 20.39
N ILE A 34 -4.52 -1.85 20.11
CA ILE A 34 -5.44 -1.02 20.90
C ILE A 34 -6.40 -1.94 21.63
N LYS A 35 -6.46 -1.83 22.96
CA LYS A 35 -7.36 -2.61 23.82
C LYS A 35 -8.55 -1.80 24.30
N THR A 36 -9.65 -2.50 24.60
CA THR A 36 -10.87 -1.89 25.12
C THR A 36 -11.28 -2.51 26.46
N ASP A 37 -12.23 -1.88 27.14
CA ASP A 37 -12.87 -2.36 28.38
C ASP A 37 -13.84 -3.53 28.17
N GLU A 38 -14.01 -4.01 26.94
CA GLU A 38 -14.88 -5.13 26.59
C GLU A 38 -14.11 -6.37 26.10
N ASP A 39 -12.83 -6.50 26.45
CA ASP A 39 -11.92 -7.58 26.02
C ASP A 39 -11.80 -7.77 24.50
N ILE A 40 -12.09 -6.71 23.74
CA ILE A 40 -11.87 -6.65 22.31
C ILE A 40 -10.63 -5.79 22.05
N ASP A 41 -9.70 -6.31 21.28
CA ASP A 41 -8.53 -5.56 20.81
C ASP A 41 -8.49 -5.44 19.31
N GLY A 42 -7.82 -4.42 18.82
CA GLY A 42 -7.57 -4.23 17.40
C GLY A 42 -6.09 -4.05 17.08
N TRP A 43 -5.71 -4.57 15.92
CA TRP A 43 -4.36 -4.47 15.41
C TRP A 43 -4.30 -3.52 14.22
N GLY A 44 -3.22 -2.75 14.15
CA GLY A 44 -2.91 -1.89 13.03
C GLY A 44 -1.42 -1.91 12.71
N LEU A 45 -1.07 -1.37 11.57
CA LEU A 45 0.30 -1.28 11.10
C LEU A 45 0.56 0.10 10.51
N ALA A 46 1.55 0.79 11.04
CA ALA A 46 2.16 1.93 10.40
C ALA A 46 3.22 1.42 9.43
N HIS A 47 3.10 1.84 8.18
CA HIS A 47 4.08 1.48 7.16
C HIS A 47 5.49 1.86 7.62
N TRP A 48 6.48 1.03 7.28
CA TRP A 48 7.87 1.29 7.62
C TRP A 48 8.35 2.64 7.04
N ASN A 49 9.23 3.29 7.78
CA ASN A 49 9.95 4.47 7.32
C ASN A 49 11.42 4.40 7.77
N LEU A 50 12.19 5.43 7.54
CA LEU A 50 13.62 5.46 7.89
C LEU A 50 13.90 5.30 9.39
N SER A 51 12.92 5.58 10.26
CA SER A 51 13.03 5.40 11.70
C SER A 51 11.73 4.95 12.33
N ASN A 52 11.52 3.63 12.41
CA ASN A 52 10.38 3.06 13.10
C ASN A 52 10.37 3.42 14.59
N ASN A 53 11.54 3.55 15.22
CA ASN A 53 11.61 3.97 16.63
C ASN A 53 11.07 5.38 16.83
N ALA A 54 11.38 6.33 15.97
CA ALA A 54 10.81 7.67 16.04
C ALA A 54 9.27 7.64 15.90
N GLN A 55 8.76 6.82 15.01
CA GLN A 55 7.32 6.64 14.81
C GLN A 55 6.66 5.97 16.04
N LYS A 56 7.31 4.94 16.61
CA LYS A 56 6.85 4.31 17.85
C LYS A 56 6.78 5.33 19.00
N VAL A 57 7.84 6.06 19.25
CA VAL A 57 7.90 7.10 20.31
C VAL A 57 6.80 8.14 20.11
N PHE A 58 6.59 8.58 18.87
CA PHE A 58 5.53 9.54 18.57
C PHE A 58 4.13 8.99 18.89
N ILE A 59 3.86 7.72 18.57
CA ILE A 59 2.59 7.09 18.93
C ILE A 59 2.47 6.98 20.45
N ASP A 60 3.49 6.45 21.12
CA ASP A 60 3.45 6.16 22.56
C ASP A 60 3.33 7.45 23.42
N GLU A 61 4.05 8.49 23.09
CA GLU A 61 4.13 9.70 23.92
C GLU A 61 3.07 10.76 23.55
N ALA A 62 2.68 10.85 22.30
CA ALA A 62 1.77 11.87 21.84
C ALA A 62 0.36 11.34 21.52
N LEU A 63 0.26 10.35 20.61
CA LEU A 63 -1.05 9.94 20.08
C LEU A 63 -1.84 9.03 21.03
N SER A 64 -1.17 8.16 21.79
CA SER A 64 -1.85 7.24 22.73
C SER A 64 -2.73 7.99 23.73
N ARG A 65 -2.26 9.15 24.21
CA ARG A 65 -2.99 10.01 25.18
C ARG A 65 -4.31 10.54 24.59
N LEU A 66 -4.39 10.72 23.29
CA LEU A 66 -5.60 11.19 22.60
C LEU A 66 -6.63 10.06 22.44
N LEU A 67 -6.21 8.81 22.59
CA LEU A 67 -7.05 7.63 22.36
C LEU A 67 -7.69 7.10 23.66
N ILE A 68 -6.98 7.18 24.81
CA ILE A 68 -7.47 6.64 26.08
C ILE A 68 -8.84 7.24 26.46
N ASN A 69 -9.77 6.38 26.91
CA ASN A 69 -11.15 6.67 27.23
C ASN A 69 -12.04 7.09 26.05
N LYS A 70 -11.53 7.09 24.81
CA LYS A 70 -12.36 7.33 23.62
C LYS A 70 -13.17 6.09 23.25
N ASP A 71 -14.30 6.34 22.60
CA ASP A 71 -15.08 5.29 21.94
C ASP A 71 -14.43 4.95 20.58
N PRO A 72 -14.01 3.68 20.35
CA PRO A 72 -13.39 3.30 19.08
C PRO A 72 -14.31 3.46 17.86
N PHE A 73 -15.63 3.58 18.04
CA PHE A 73 -16.56 3.87 16.95
C PHE A 73 -16.51 5.32 16.45
N MET A 74 -15.94 6.24 17.23
CA MET A 74 -15.83 7.66 16.87
C MET A 74 -14.59 7.93 16.00
N VAL A 75 -14.46 7.17 14.92
CA VAL A 75 -13.25 7.12 14.08
C VAL A 75 -12.93 8.48 13.44
N GLU A 76 -13.93 9.21 12.95
CA GLU A 76 -13.76 10.56 12.39
C GLU A 76 -13.33 11.58 13.47
N GLU A 77 -13.96 11.55 14.65
CA GLU A 77 -13.59 12.42 15.76
C GLU A 77 -12.13 12.23 16.15
N ILE A 78 -11.73 10.96 16.31
CA ILE A 78 -10.33 10.60 16.66
C ILE A 78 -9.38 11.09 15.56
N TYR A 79 -9.71 10.87 14.28
CA TYR A 79 -8.91 11.37 13.17
C TYR A 79 -8.74 12.89 13.23
N HIS A 80 -9.83 13.63 13.38
CA HIS A 80 -9.79 15.09 13.45
C HIS A 80 -9.04 15.59 14.67
N GLN A 81 -9.16 14.93 15.80
CA GLN A 81 -8.41 15.28 17.01
C GLN A 81 -6.89 15.13 16.81
N ILE A 82 -6.45 14.02 16.19
CA ILE A 82 -5.04 13.82 15.84
C ILE A 82 -4.59 14.89 14.84
N TYR A 83 -5.37 15.14 13.80
CA TYR A 83 -5.08 16.11 12.76
C TYR A 83 -4.89 17.52 13.33
N HIS A 84 -5.79 18.00 14.18
CA HIS A 84 -5.74 19.32 14.79
C HIS A 84 -4.64 19.45 15.84
N SER A 85 -4.38 18.39 16.62
CA SER A 85 -3.34 18.40 17.67
C SER A 85 -1.93 18.47 17.09
N SER A 86 -1.73 18.00 15.88
CA SER A 86 -0.44 18.00 15.19
C SER A 86 -0.22 19.23 14.30
N ASN A 87 -1.21 20.12 14.18
CA ASN A 87 -1.26 21.29 13.28
C ASN A 87 -1.05 20.98 11.79
N ARG A 88 -0.66 19.80 11.41
CA ARG A 88 -0.55 19.30 10.03
C ARG A 88 -0.24 17.81 10.04
N ILE A 89 -0.78 17.08 9.08
CA ILE A 89 -0.33 15.72 8.81
C ILE A 89 0.97 15.80 8.00
N THR A 90 2.07 15.42 8.65
CA THR A 90 3.35 15.17 7.98
C THR A 90 3.49 13.66 7.74
N TYR A 91 4.48 13.25 6.95
CA TYR A 91 4.71 11.85 6.57
C TYR A 91 4.67 10.87 7.77
N GLY A 92 5.36 11.16 8.87
CA GLY A 92 5.37 10.27 10.04
C GLY A 92 4.01 10.17 10.75
N ILE A 93 3.26 11.26 10.79
CA ILE A 93 1.95 11.34 11.46
C ILE A 93 0.89 10.58 10.65
N ALA A 94 0.94 10.65 9.33
CA ALA A 94 -0.04 9.97 8.49
C ALA A 94 0.06 8.45 8.62
N HIS A 95 1.27 7.88 8.67
CA HIS A 95 1.45 6.44 8.89
C HIS A 95 0.96 6.01 10.29
N ALA A 96 1.28 6.79 11.33
CA ALA A 96 0.79 6.54 12.68
C ALA A 96 -0.75 6.62 12.75
N THR A 97 -1.34 7.64 12.11
CA THR A 97 -2.80 7.80 12.02
C THR A 97 -3.43 6.65 11.25
N SER A 98 -2.80 6.18 10.17
CA SER A 98 -3.23 5.01 9.42
C SER A 98 -3.30 3.76 10.31
N ALA A 99 -2.23 3.51 11.10
CA ALA A 99 -2.19 2.37 12.01
C ALA A 99 -3.31 2.42 13.05
N ILE A 100 -3.54 3.59 13.65
CA ILE A 100 -4.64 3.80 14.59
C ILE A 100 -5.97 3.52 13.92
N GLN A 101 -6.22 4.09 12.73
CA GLN A 101 -7.46 3.88 11.98
C GLN A 101 -7.69 2.40 11.66
N ILE A 102 -6.65 1.67 11.24
CA ILE A 102 -6.75 0.24 10.95
C ILE A 102 -7.14 -0.53 12.21
N ALA A 103 -6.49 -0.24 13.36
CA ALA A 103 -6.81 -0.90 14.63
C ALA A 103 -8.24 -0.60 15.12
N LEU A 104 -8.72 0.64 14.96
CA LEU A 104 -10.11 1.00 15.31
C LEU A 104 -11.12 0.25 14.44
N TRP A 105 -10.89 0.15 13.13
CA TRP A 105 -11.76 -0.61 12.25
C TRP A 105 -11.71 -2.12 12.52
N ASP A 106 -10.57 -2.65 12.98
CA ASP A 106 -10.47 -4.05 13.42
C ASP A 106 -11.35 -4.30 14.66
N ILE A 107 -11.30 -3.38 15.66
CA ILE A 107 -12.20 -3.42 16.82
C ILE A 107 -13.68 -3.36 16.39
N ILE A 108 -14.04 -2.42 15.53
CA ILE A 108 -15.40 -2.23 15.04
C ILE A 108 -15.89 -3.51 14.34
N GLY A 109 -15.08 -4.07 13.46
CA GLY A 109 -15.40 -5.29 12.76
C GLY A 109 -15.60 -6.48 13.70
N LYS A 110 -14.72 -6.66 14.69
CA LYS A 110 -14.84 -7.69 15.73
C LYS A 110 -16.10 -7.49 16.58
N LYS A 111 -16.37 -6.25 17.01
CA LYS A 111 -17.55 -5.93 17.82
C LYS A 111 -18.86 -6.15 17.08
N THR A 112 -18.91 -5.82 15.80
CA THR A 112 -20.10 -5.98 14.95
C THR A 112 -20.21 -7.36 14.30
N ASN A 113 -19.22 -8.23 14.54
CA ASN A 113 -19.09 -9.54 13.91
C ASN A 113 -19.16 -9.46 12.38
N GLN A 114 -18.46 -8.47 11.78
CA GLN A 114 -18.38 -8.26 10.32
C GLN A 114 -16.95 -8.05 9.86
N PRO A 115 -16.58 -8.53 8.67
CA PRO A 115 -15.33 -8.15 8.03
C PRO A 115 -15.39 -6.69 7.58
N ILE A 116 -14.24 -6.00 7.64
CA ILE A 116 -14.17 -4.55 7.38
C ILE A 116 -14.70 -4.18 6.00
N TYR A 117 -14.42 -4.96 4.95
CA TYR A 117 -14.88 -4.62 3.60
C TYR A 117 -16.40 -4.47 3.50
N ARG A 118 -17.18 -5.26 4.26
CA ARG A 118 -18.65 -5.13 4.30
C ARG A 118 -19.09 -3.86 5.00
N LEU A 119 -18.43 -3.49 6.08
CA LEU A 119 -18.70 -2.24 6.81
C LEU A 119 -18.38 -1.00 5.97
N LEU A 120 -17.41 -1.12 5.06
CA LEU A 120 -17.05 -0.07 4.10
C LEU A 120 -17.97 -0.01 2.86
N GLY A 121 -19.02 -0.83 2.81
CA GLY A 121 -20.00 -0.85 1.72
C GLY A 121 -19.80 -1.96 0.68
N GLY A 122 -18.95 -2.94 0.92
CA GLY A 122 -18.69 -4.16 0.16
C GLY A 122 -19.13 -4.21 -1.31
N MET A 123 -18.21 -4.10 -2.24
CA MET A 123 -18.50 -4.12 -3.69
C MET A 123 -18.36 -5.52 -4.29
N LYS A 124 -17.43 -6.31 -3.79
CA LYS A 124 -17.09 -7.65 -4.27
C LYS A 124 -16.47 -8.51 -3.15
N ASN A 125 -16.43 -9.84 -3.35
CA ASN A 125 -15.84 -10.77 -2.38
C ASN A 125 -14.59 -11.51 -2.92
N LYS A 126 -14.13 -11.13 -4.10
CA LYS A 126 -12.90 -11.61 -4.72
C LYS A 126 -12.40 -10.60 -5.74
N ILE A 127 -11.11 -10.63 -6.04
CA ILE A 127 -10.48 -9.72 -7.00
C ILE A 127 -9.32 -10.41 -7.70
N ARG A 128 -9.09 -10.07 -8.96
CA ARG A 128 -7.89 -10.48 -9.70
C ARG A 128 -6.67 -9.73 -9.16
N ALA A 129 -5.54 -10.42 -9.09
CA ALA A 129 -4.30 -9.84 -8.61
C ALA A 129 -3.21 -9.83 -9.69
N TYR A 130 -2.32 -8.85 -9.60
CA TYR A 130 -1.05 -8.88 -10.32
C TYR A 130 0.10 -9.14 -9.36
N ALA A 131 1.11 -9.90 -9.80
CA ALA A 131 2.31 -10.11 -9.01
C ALA A 131 3.19 -8.85 -9.03
N SER A 132 3.41 -8.23 -7.87
CA SER A 132 4.36 -7.12 -7.72
C SER A 132 5.75 -7.68 -7.44
N MET A 133 6.61 -7.63 -8.46
CA MET A 133 7.91 -8.26 -8.44
C MET A 133 8.95 -7.44 -7.67
N PRO A 134 9.91 -8.08 -7.01
CA PRO A 134 11.07 -7.39 -6.51
C PRO A 134 11.87 -6.77 -7.65
N ARG A 135 12.69 -5.76 -7.33
CA ARG A 135 13.49 -5.05 -8.33
C ARG A 135 14.45 -6.00 -9.05
N GLY A 136 14.35 -6.07 -10.37
CA GLY A 136 15.26 -6.81 -11.25
C GLY A 136 16.13 -5.88 -12.07
N TYR A 137 17.43 -6.18 -12.18
CA TYR A 137 18.38 -5.42 -13.01
C TYR A 137 18.78 -6.17 -14.28
N ASN A 138 18.62 -7.47 -14.32
CA ASN A 138 18.94 -8.33 -15.45
C ASN A 138 17.66 -8.77 -16.16
N PRO A 139 17.46 -8.44 -17.45
CA PRO A 139 16.24 -8.76 -18.17
C PRO A 139 15.89 -10.25 -18.16
N LYS A 140 16.85 -11.14 -18.44
CA LYS A 140 16.61 -12.59 -18.47
C LYS A 140 16.25 -13.16 -17.09
N ALA A 141 16.92 -12.68 -16.02
CA ALA A 141 16.59 -13.08 -14.67
C ALA A 141 15.17 -12.60 -14.26
N ALA A 142 14.78 -11.40 -14.71
CA ALA A 142 13.43 -10.88 -14.49
C ALA A 142 12.35 -11.76 -15.17
N VAL A 143 12.60 -12.21 -16.41
CA VAL A 143 11.70 -13.15 -17.11
C VAL A 143 11.55 -14.46 -16.33
N GLY A 144 12.64 -15.06 -15.86
CA GLY A 144 12.60 -16.28 -15.06
C GLY A 144 11.84 -16.11 -13.75
N ALA A 145 12.02 -14.97 -13.06
CA ALA A 145 11.29 -14.67 -11.81
C ALA A 145 9.79 -14.48 -12.07
N VAL A 146 9.42 -13.80 -13.15
CA VAL A 146 8.03 -13.65 -13.54
C VAL A 146 7.40 -15.00 -13.89
N GLN A 147 8.09 -15.86 -14.66
CA GLN A 147 7.58 -17.21 -14.97
C GLN A 147 7.30 -17.99 -13.70
N ALA A 148 8.21 -17.96 -12.71
CA ALA A 148 7.99 -18.62 -11.43
C ALA A 148 6.77 -18.07 -10.68
N ALA A 149 6.54 -16.75 -10.71
CA ALA A 149 5.35 -16.14 -10.10
C ALA A 149 4.05 -16.59 -10.81
N LEU A 150 4.05 -16.64 -12.15
CA LEU A 150 2.91 -17.11 -12.93
C LEU A 150 2.60 -18.58 -12.60
N ASP A 151 3.61 -19.43 -12.51
CA ASP A 151 3.45 -20.87 -12.23
C ASP A 151 2.90 -21.12 -10.83
N LEU A 152 3.36 -20.33 -9.83
CA LEU A 152 2.92 -20.47 -8.45
C LEU A 152 1.52 -19.89 -8.19
N GLY A 153 1.24 -18.70 -8.70
CA GLY A 153 0.03 -17.96 -8.36
C GLY A 153 -1.06 -17.96 -9.43
N GLY A 154 -0.73 -18.34 -10.66
CA GLY A 154 -1.66 -18.25 -11.81
C GLY A 154 -2.04 -16.81 -12.15
N PHE A 155 -1.16 -15.86 -11.91
CA PHE A 155 -1.37 -14.44 -12.22
C PHE A 155 -1.54 -14.21 -13.72
N THR A 156 -2.39 -13.25 -14.06
CA THR A 156 -2.56 -12.75 -15.43
C THR A 156 -1.94 -11.38 -15.65
N GLY A 157 -1.38 -10.80 -14.59
CA GLY A 157 -0.70 -9.51 -14.61
C GLY A 157 0.55 -9.51 -13.73
N VAL A 158 1.49 -8.63 -14.06
CA VAL A 158 2.75 -8.45 -13.32
C VAL A 158 3.15 -6.98 -13.27
N LYS A 159 3.64 -6.50 -12.12
CA LYS A 159 4.27 -5.20 -12.00
C LYS A 159 5.79 -5.36 -11.87
N LEU A 160 6.53 -4.77 -12.80
CA LEU A 160 7.99 -4.80 -12.85
C LEU A 160 8.55 -3.55 -12.19
N ARG A 161 9.55 -3.69 -11.33
CA ARG A 161 10.30 -2.55 -10.79
C ARG A 161 11.58 -2.33 -11.58
N VAL A 162 11.64 -1.21 -12.33
CA VAL A 162 12.72 -0.95 -13.30
C VAL A 162 13.63 0.23 -12.96
N GLY A 163 13.24 1.10 -12.03
CA GLY A 163 14.02 2.25 -11.60
C GLY A 163 15.32 1.87 -10.88
N GLY A 164 16.34 2.75 -10.91
CA GLY A 164 17.59 2.61 -10.14
C GLY A 164 18.86 2.60 -11.00
N ARG A 165 20.00 2.92 -10.35
CA ARG A 165 21.30 2.99 -11.02
C ARG A 165 21.72 1.62 -11.58
N GLY A 166 22.17 1.60 -12.82
CA GLY A 166 22.64 0.39 -13.50
C GLY A 166 21.52 -0.48 -14.09
N GLY A 167 20.27 -0.09 -13.92
CA GLY A 167 19.13 -0.73 -14.59
C GLY A 167 19.13 -0.41 -16.10
N LYS A 168 18.49 -1.31 -16.85
CA LYS A 168 18.20 -1.12 -18.28
C LYS A 168 16.69 -1.21 -18.47
N PRO A 169 15.92 -0.19 -18.03
CA PRO A 169 14.46 -0.26 -17.99
C PRO A 169 13.85 -0.58 -19.35
N GLU A 170 14.37 0.01 -20.44
CA GLU A 170 13.87 -0.25 -21.79
C GLU A 170 14.10 -1.71 -22.23
N ALA A 171 15.26 -2.28 -21.88
CA ALA A 171 15.58 -3.68 -22.21
C ALA A 171 14.72 -4.65 -21.40
N ILE A 172 14.44 -4.34 -20.11
CA ILE A 172 13.59 -5.16 -19.25
C ILE A 172 12.16 -5.19 -19.80
N VAL A 173 11.59 -4.02 -20.14
CA VAL A 173 10.24 -3.91 -20.69
C VAL A 173 10.11 -4.68 -22.00
N LYS A 174 11.08 -4.51 -22.92
CA LYS A 174 11.07 -5.21 -24.21
C LYS A 174 11.18 -6.72 -24.04
N GLU A 175 12.18 -7.21 -23.31
CA GLU A 175 12.39 -8.64 -23.05
C GLU A 175 11.17 -9.29 -22.40
N MET A 176 10.52 -8.56 -21.48
CA MET A 176 9.33 -9.05 -20.81
C MET A 176 8.15 -9.19 -21.77
N ARG A 177 7.89 -8.21 -22.64
CA ARG A 177 6.82 -8.28 -23.63
C ARG A 177 7.10 -9.35 -24.67
N ASP A 178 8.36 -9.50 -25.12
CA ASP A 178 8.77 -10.54 -26.06
C ASP A 178 8.53 -11.96 -25.46
N ALA A 179 8.82 -12.13 -24.15
CA ALA A 179 8.61 -13.41 -23.45
C ALA A 179 7.13 -13.71 -23.15
N PHE A 180 6.33 -12.68 -22.87
CA PHE A 180 4.94 -12.81 -22.44
C PHE A 180 3.99 -11.91 -23.26
N PRO A 181 3.66 -12.28 -24.50
CA PRO A 181 2.89 -11.41 -25.40
C PRO A 181 1.50 -11.01 -24.91
N ASN A 182 0.85 -11.86 -24.12
CA ASN A 182 -0.54 -11.68 -23.65
C ASN A 182 -0.67 -11.32 -22.16
N LEU A 183 0.45 -11.11 -21.47
CA LEU A 183 0.42 -10.77 -20.04
C LEU A 183 0.11 -9.29 -19.84
N HIS A 184 -0.72 -8.96 -18.86
CA HIS A 184 -0.88 -7.59 -18.40
C HIS A 184 0.41 -7.15 -17.68
N ILE A 185 1.12 -6.19 -18.22
CA ILE A 185 2.40 -5.74 -17.67
C ILE A 185 2.27 -4.29 -17.20
N MET A 186 2.55 -4.07 -15.94
CA MET A 186 2.68 -2.77 -15.29
C MET A 186 4.14 -2.49 -15.00
N VAL A 187 4.53 -1.24 -14.97
CA VAL A 187 5.93 -0.84 -14.74
C VAL A 187 6.01 0.23 -13.67
N ASP A 188 6.81 -0.02 -12.62
CA ASP A 188 7.10 0.93 -11.56
C ASP A 188 8.53 1.45 -11.71
N ALA A 189 8.66 2.76 -11.94
CA ALA A 189 9.95 3.44 -12.09
C ALA A 189 10.51 3.96 -10.74
N ASN A 190 9.77 3.88 -9.63
CA ASN A 190 10.17 4.34 -8.30
C ASN A 190 10.84 5.73 -8.33
N SER A 191 10.17 6.71 -8.92
CA SER A 191 10.62 8.12 -9.01
C SER A 191 12.00 8.32 -9.68
N TYR A 192 12.34 7.44 -10.61
CA TYR A 192 13.69 7.39 -11.19
C TYR A 192 14.04 8.59 -12.09
N TYR A 193 13.07 9.08 -12.86
CA TYR A 193 13.32 10.14 -13.83
C TYR A 193 13.16 11.53 -13.19
N LEU A 194 14.19 12.38 -13.32
CA LEU A 194 14.18 13.73 -12.72
C LEU A 194 13.64 14.79 -13.69
N THR A 195 13.51 14.48 -14.98
CA THR A 195 12.99 15.41 -15.98
C THR A 195 11.80 14.83 -16.70
N VAL A 196 10.85 15.70 -17.08
CA VAL A 196 9.68 15.31 -17.91
C VAL A 196 10.14 14.70 -19.23
N SER A 197 11.21 15.23 -19.84
CA SER A 197 11.74 14.75 -21.11
C SER A 197 12.19 13.29 -21.03
N ASP A 198 12.92 12.91 -19.97
CA ASP A 198 13.40 11.54 -19.83
C ASP A 198 12.29 10.57 -19.44
N ALA A 199 11.38 10.99 -18.55
CA ALA A 199 10.19 10.23 -18.22
C ALA A 199 9.31 9.98 -19.46
N LEU A 200 9.13 10.98 -20.33
CA LEU A 200 8.37 10.86 -21.57
C LEU A 200 9.04 9.93 -22.60
N LYS A 201 10.38 9.94 -22.70
CA LYS A 201 11.09 8.98 -23.54
C LYS A 201 10.78 7.54 -23.09
N PHE A 202 10.82 7.30 -21.80
CA PHE A 202 10.51 5.99 -21.26
C PHE A 202 9.02 5.62 -21.39
N ALA A 203 8.10 6.56 -21.14
CA ALA A 203 6.67 6.36 -21.38
C ALA A 203 6.38 5.94 -22.84
N LYS A 204 7.10 6.50 -23.82
CA LYS A 204 7.00 6.08 -25.22
C LYS A 204 7.49 4.63 -25.45
N VAL A 205 8.50 4.18 -24.70
CA VAL A 205 8.91 2.76 -24.72
C VAL A 205 7.81 1.89 -24.12
N CYS A 206 7.23 2.29 -23.00
CA CYS A 206 6.10 1.60 -22.38
C CYS A 206 4.91 1.47 -23.35
N GLY A 207 4.48 2.57 -23.98
CA GLY A 207 3.37 2.53 -24.94
C GLY A 207 3.63 1.62 -26.16
N LYS A 208 4.88 1.57 -26.66
CA LYS A 208 5.25 0.66 -27.78
C LYS A 208 5.24 -0.82 -27.39
N ASN A 209 5.33 -1.13 -26.10
CA ASN A 209 5.34 -2.48 -25.55
C ASN A 209 4.04 -2.83 -24.83
N ASP A 210 2.97 -2.09 -25.09
CA ASP A 210 1.62 -2.37 -24.54
C ASP A 210 1.65 -2.54 -23.01
N ILE A 211 2.25 -1.57 -22.32
CA ILE A 211 2.27 -1.52 -20.84
C ILE A 211 0.96 -0.90 -20.36
N GLU A 212 0.33 -1.52 -19.36
CA GLU A 212 -0.94 -1.07 -18.77
C GLU A 212 -0.85 0.31 -18.13
N TRP A 213 0.20 0.53 -17.32
CA TRP A 213 0.53 1.84 -16.74
C TRP A 213 2.00 1.95 -16.37
N LEU A 214 2.48 3.18 -16.30
CA LEU A 214 3.78 3.56 -15.77
C LEU A 214 3.59 4.23 -14.41
N GLU A 215 4.02 3.54 -13.34
CA GLU A 215 3.91 3.96 -11.95
C GLU A 215 5.13 4.78 -11.53
N GLU A 216 4.87 5.85 -10.77
CA GLU A 216 5.89 6.75 -10.22
C GLU A 216 7.05 7.07 -11.17
N PRO A 217 6.81 7.56 -12.39
CA PRO A 217 7.91 7.90 -13.31
C PRO A 217 8.84 8.98 -12.76
N MET A 218 8.30 9.91 -11.98
CA MET A 218 8.98 11.09 -11.43
C MET A 218 8.67 11.25 -9.94
N PRO A 219 9.49 12.02 -9.17
CA PRO A 219 9.17 12.36 -7.79
C PRO A 219 7.75 12.93 -7.64
N SER A 220 7.01 12.42 -6.66
CA SER A 220 5.60 12.79 -6.43
C SER A 220 5.42 14.28 -6.12
N ASP A 221 6.44 14.96 -5.58
CA ASP A 221 6.40 16.39 -5.28
C ASP A 221 6.36 17.29 -6.55
N ASN A 222 6.75 16.76 -7.70
CA ASN A 222 6.75 17.52 -8.95
C ASN A 222 5.42 17.43 -9.70
N LEU A 223 4.32 17.93 -9.07
CA LEU A 223 2.97 17.83 -9.64
C LEU A 223 2.85 18.48 -11.02
N ASN A 224 3.49 19.62 -11.24
CA ASN A 224 3.45 20.28 -12.57
C ASN A 224 4.15 19.42 -13.65
N GLY A 225 5.25 18.76 -13.28
CA GLY A 225 5.94 17.85 -14.19
C GLY A 225 5.11 16.60 -14.49
N LEU A 226 4.46 16.03 -13.46
CA LEU A 226 3.58 14.87 -13.60
C LEU A 226 2.35 15.17 -14.46
N ALA A 227 1.68 16.31 -14.24
CA ALA A 227 0.55 16.75 -15.06
C ALA A 227 0.95 16.93 -16.55
N LYS A 228 2.14 17.53 -16.80
CA LYS A 228 2.66 17.64 -18.16
C LYS A 228 2.98 16.27 -18.77
N LEU A 229 3.62 15.39 -18.01
CA LEU A 229 3.95 14.04 -18.46
C LEU A 229 2.68 13.26 -18.80
N ARG A 230 1.69 13.23 -17.91
CA ARG A 230 0.41 12.54 -18.13
C ARG A 230 -0.25 12.99 -19.43
N LYS A 231 -0.32 14.31 -19.68
CA LYS A 231 -0.94 14.87 -20.89
C LYS A 231 -0.27 14.42 -22.19
N GLU A 232 1.04 14.19 -22.19
CA GLU A 232 1.84 13.82 -23.37
C GLU A 232 2.14 12.32 -23.46
N SER A 233 1.83 11.55 -22.41
CA SER A 233 2.15 10.13 -22.30
C SER A 233 1.24 9.27 -23.16
N PRO A 234 1.79 8.29 -23.92
CA PRO A 234 1.00 7.28 -24.64
C PRO A 234 0.59 6.09 -23.78
N VAL A 235 0.89 6.11 -22.48
CA VAL A 235 0.55 5.06 -21.50
C VAL A 235 0.00 5.73 -20.25
N ASP A 236 -0.95 5.10 -19.55
CA ASP A 236 -1.51 5.61 -18.30
C ASP A 236 -0.41 5.86 -17.28
N ILE A 237 -0.46 6.99 -16.58
CA ILE A 237 0.45 7.35 -15.51
C ILE A 237 -0.23 7.06 -14.17
N ALA A 238 0.44 6.26 -13.34
CA ALA A 238 -0.02 5.89 -12.00
C ALA A 238 0.88 6.46 -10.90
N GLY A 239 0.31 6.71 -9.73
CA GLY A 239 1.06 7.14 -8.55
C GLY A 239 0.19 7.55 -7.38
N GLY A 240 0.83 7.97 -6.29
CA GLY A 240 0.12 8.39 -5.09
C GLY A 240 0.40 7.53 -3.86
N GLU A 241 1.20 6.47 -3.97
CA GLU A 241 1.56 5.63 -2.84
C GLU A 241 2.30 6.39 -1.73
N ASN A 242 3.02 7.43 -2.10
CA ASN A 242 3.77 8.30 -1.19
C ASN A 242 3.02 9.58 -0.82
N ASP A 243 1.78 9.75 -1.28
CA ASP A 243 0.95 10.92 -1.01
C ASP A 243 -0.07 10.67 0.12
N MET A 244 -0.40 11.70 0.90
CA MET A 244 -1.14 11.54 2.14
C MET A 244 -2.25 12.56 2.31
N GLY A 245 -3.40 12.04 2.77
CA GLY A 245 -4.55 12.87 3.13
C GLY A 245 -5.29 13.47 1.92
N ILE A 246 -6.55 13.81 2.16
CA ILE A 246 -7.46 14.24 1.09
C ILE A 246 -7.04 15.51 0.37
N PHE A 247 -6.41 16.47 1.06
CA PHE A 247 -6.00 17.73 0.45
C PHE A 247 -4.87 17.56 -0.57
N ARG A 248 -3.95 16.62 -0.31
CA ARG A 248 -2.89 16.29 -1.26
C ARG A 248 -3.46 15.60 -2.50
N PHE A 249 -4.38 14.65 -2.30
CA PHE A 249 -5.05 13.97 -3.41
C PHE A 249 -6.00 14.90 -4.19
N GLU A 250 -6.60 15.90 -3.53
CA GLU A 250 -7.36 16.94 -4.22
C GLU A 250 -6.46 17.74 -5.18
N ASP A 251 -5.29 18.18 -4.73
CA ASP A 251 -4.32 18.91 -5.57
C ASP A 251 -3.82 18.05 -6.75
N ILE A 252 -3.51 16.75 -6.49
CA ILE A 252 -3.14 15.78 -7.52
C ILE A 252 -4.22 15.62 -8.58
N LEU A 253 -5.46 15.42 -8.15
CA LEU A 253 -6.61 15.19 -9.04
C LEU A 253 -7.03 16.47 -9.80
N SER A 254 -6.95 17.63 -9.17
CA SER A 254 -7.27 18.91 -9.79
C SER A 254 -6.24 19.35 -10.83
N ARG A 255 -4.97 18.96 -10.65
CA ARG A 255 -3.91 19.17 -11.65
C ARG A 255 -3.86 18.09 -12.71
N GLU A 256 -4.67 17.05 -12.58
CA GLU A 256 -4.66 15.90 -13.50
C GLU A 256 -3.30 15.21 -13.61
N CYS A 257 -2.65 14.94 -12.46
CA CYS A 257 -1.30 14.38 -12.41
C CYS A 257 -1.22 12.90 -12.82
N TYR A 258 -2.30 12.13 -12.57
CA TYR A 258 -2.36 10.69 -12.80
C TYR A 258 -3.66 10.25 -13.48
N ASP A 259 -3.60 9.16 -14.25
CA ASP A 259 -4.75 8.41 -14.76
C ASP A 259 -5.23 7.38 -13.72
N ILE A 260 -4.32 6.97 -12.83
CA ILE A 260 -4.55 6.01 -11.76
C ILE A 260 -3.95 6.55 -10.47
N VAL A 261 -4.77 6.75 -9.44
CA VAL A 261 -4.27 7.07 -8.09
C VAL A 261 -4.14 5.80 -7.25
N GLN A 262 -3.07 5.74 -6.46
CA GLN A 262 -2.67 4.53 -5.71
C GLN A 262 -2.53 4.80 -4.21
N PRO A 263 -3.59 5.24 -3.50
CA PRO A 263 -3.51 5.42 -2.06
C PRO A 263 -3.23 4.08 -1.37
N ASP A 264 -2.46 4.11 -0.27
CA ASP A 264 -2.23 2.96 0.59
C ASP A 264 -2.88 3.20 1.95
N VAL A 265 -3.73 2.29 2.41
CA VAL A 265 -4.43 2.39 3.70
C VAL A 265 -3.46 2.57 4.86
N THR A 266 -2.24 2.02 4.76
CA THR A 266 -1.21 2.15 5.81
C THR A 266 -0.42 3.46 5.74
N ARG A 267 -0.60 4.26 4.67
CA ARG A 267 0.14 5.50 4.44
C ARG A 267 -0.75 6.73 4.35
N SER A 268 -1.89 6.63 3.66
CA SER A 268 -2.71 7.79 3.27
C SER A 268 -3.68 8.28 4.37
N GLY A 269 -3.59 7.77 5.60
CA GLY A 269 -4.43 8.18 6.73
C GLY A 269 -5.54 7.20 7.10
N GLY A 270 -5.46 5.93 6.63
CA GLY A 270 -6.39 4.87 6.97
C GLY A 270 -7.60 4.76 6.05
N PHE A 271 -8.53 3.88 6.41
CA PHE A 271 -9.70 3.53 5.58
C PHE A 271 -10.56 4.72 5.18
N LEU A 272 -10.88 5.62 6.13
CA LEU A 272 -11.76 6.76 5.85
C LEU A 272 -11.15 7.73 4.84
N GLN A 273 -9.86 8.00 4.95
CA GLN A 273 -9.18 8.88 4.01
C GLN A 273 -9.13 8.24 2.62
N CYS A 274 -8.78 6.95 2.55
CA CYS A 274 -8.76 6.22 1.27
C CYS A 274 -10.16 6.16 0.62
N LYS A 275 -11.24 5.99 1.39
CA LYS A 275 -12.62 6.05 0.84
C LYS A 275 -12.98 7.44 0.29
N LYS A 276 -12.54 8.51 0.96
CA LYS A 276 -12.73 9.88 0.46
C LYS A 276 -11.91 10.11 -0.83
N ILE A 277 -10.69 9.60 -0.90
CA ILE A 277 -9.83 9.67 -2.09
C ILE A 277 -10.45 8.90 -3.26
N ASP A 278 -10.95 7.67 -3.02
CA ASP A 278 -11.66 6.87 -4.02
C ASP A 278 -12.87 7.61 -4.61
N ALA A 279 -13.69 8.22 -3.74
CA ALA A 279 -14.84 9.00 -4.17
C ALA A 279 -14.46 10.25 -4.99
N MET A 280 -13.38 10.95 -4.61
CA MET A 280 -12.88 12.10 -5.38
C MET A 280 -12.33 11.65 -6.75
N ALA A 281 -11.60 10.54 -6.80
CA ALA A 281 -11.09 9.96 -8.03
C ALA A 281 -12.24 9.54 -8.96
N GLU A 282 -13.30 8.92 -8.43
CA GLU A 282 -14.50 8.55 -9.19
C GLU A 282 -15.15 9.77 -9.85
N VAL A 283 -15.33 10.88 -9.13
CA VAL A 283 -15.90 12.12 -9.65
C VAL A 283 -15.04 12.71 -10.79
N LYS A 284 -13.74 12.53 -10.72
CA LYS A 284 -12.79 13.02 -11.75
C LYS A 284 -12.58 12.04 -12.90
N GLY A 285 -13.21 10.85 -12.87
CA GLY A 285 -13.00 9.79 -13.87
C GLY A 285 -11.61 9.16 -13.81
N VAL A 286 -10.92 9.26 -12.68
CA VAL A 286 -9.61 8.67 -12.43
C VAL A 286 -9.78 7.31 -11.74
N ARG A 287 -9.01 6.30 -12.14
CA ARG A 287 -9.03 4.99 -11.52
C ARG A 287 -8.35 5.04 -10.15
N CYS A 288 -8.86 4.27 -9.19
CA CYS A 288 -8.24 4.10 -7.88
C CYS A 288 -7.80 2.63 -7.74
N ILE A 289 -6.50 2.36 -7.77
CA ILE A 289 -5.90 1.03 -7.63
C ILE A 289 -4.88 1.10 -6.49
N PRO A 290 -5.22 0.66 -5.27
CA PRO A 290 -4.37 0.83 -4.11
C PRO A 290 -2.99 0.19 -4.27
N HIS A 291 -1.96 0.89 -3.80
CA HIS A 291 -0.64 0.31 -3.56
C HIS A 291 -0.69 -0.63 -2.36
N ILE A 292 0.03 -1.74 -2.43
CA ILE A 292 0.18 -2.68 -1.32
C ILE A 292 1.64 -3.09 -1.17
N PHE A 293 2.23 -2.75 -0.03
CA PHE A 293 3.53 -3.26 0.38
C PHE A 293 3.60 -3.36 1.91
N GLY A 294 4.31 -4.34 2.44
CA GLY A 294 4.51 -4.51 3.88
C GLY A 294 4.02 -5.88 4.39
N PHE A 295 3.82 -5.96 5.69
CA PHE A 295 3.39 -7.17 6.39
C PHE A 295 1.93 -7.53 6.11
N GLY A 296 1.49 -8.71 6.56
CA GLY A 296 0.15 -9.22 6.31
C GLY A 296 -0.99 -8.31 6.77
N LEU A 297 -0.80 -7.53 7.84
CA LEU A 297 -1.79 -6.52 8.26
C LEU A 297 -1.97 -5.41 7.21
N SER A 298 -0.88 -4.98 6.54
CA SER A 298 -0.98 -4.02 5.43
C SER A 298 -1.75 -4.63 4.26
N PHE A 299 -1.44 -5.90 3.95
CA PHE A 299 -2.14 -6.60 2.88
C PHE A 299 -3.64 -6.74 3.20
N ALA A 300 -4.00 -7.21 4.40
CA ALA A 300 -5.38 -7.35 4.83
C ALA A 300 -6.15 -6.02 4.77
N ALA A 301 -5.57 -4.94 5.28
CA ALA A 301 -6.20 -3.61 5.25
C ALA A 301 -6.47 -3.14 3.81
N ASN A 302 -5.47 -3.18 2.94
CA ASN A 302 -5.63 -2.77 1.55
C ASN A 302 -6.56 -3.71 0.76
N LEU A 303 -6.60 -5.01 1.06
CA LEU A 303 -7.56 -5.95 0.48
C LEU A 303 -9.00 -5.57 0.86
N HIS A 304 -9.28 -5.27 2.13
CA HIS A 304 -10.61 -4.82 2.56
C HIS A 304 -11.01 -3.52 1.86
N PHE A 305 -10.11 -2.56 1.75
CA PHE A 305 -10.38 -1.32 1.02
C PHE A 305 -10.69 -1.61 -0.45
N THR A 306 -9.84 -2.36 -1.14
CA THR A 306 -10.01 -2.73 -2.55
C THR A 306 -11.34 -3.42 -2.82
N LEU A 307 -11.75 -4.36 -1.95
CA LEU A 307 -13.03 -5.07 -2.07
C LEU A 307 -14.26 -4.20 -1.82
N SER A 308 -14.07 -3.02 -1.23
CA SER A 308 -15.13 -2.02 -1.01
C SER A 308 -15.22 -0.94 -2.09
N THR A 309 -14.46 -1.06 -3.18
CA THR A 309 -14.35 -0.07 -4.27
C THR A 309 -14.59 -0.70 -5.64
N LYS A 310 -14.65 0.13 -6.70
CA LYS A 310 -14.73 -0.33 -8.09
C LYS A 310 -13.40 -0.84 -8.65
N CYS A 311 -12.32 -0.79 -7.88
CA CYS A 311 -10.99 -1.25 -8.27
C CYS A 311 -11.03 -2.63 -8.92
N ASP A 312 -10.31 -2.81 -10.00
CA ASP A 312 -10.32 -4.04 -10.81
C ASP A 312 -9.03 -4.89 -10.68
N TRP A 313 -8.01 -4.34 -10.03
CA TRP A 313 -6.76 -5.02 -9.74
C TRP A 313 -6.35 -4.92 -8.27
N LEU A 314 -5.73 -5.98 -7.75
CA LEU A 314 -5.07 -5.99 -6.44
C LEU A 314 -3.58 -6.17 -6.64
N GLU A 315 -2.78 -5.32 -6.05
CA GLU A 315 -1.34 -5.56 -5.93
C GLU A 315 -1.08 -6.73 -4.99
N PHE A 316 -0.36 -7.75 -5.47
CA PHE A 316 0.08 -8.88 -4.66
C PHE A 316 1.61 -8.84 -4.57
N PRO A 317 2.18 -8.35 -3.47
CA PRO A 317 3.63 -8.33 -3.29
C PRO A 317 4.18 -9.76 -3.33
N PHE A 318 5.05 -10.03 -4.29
CA PHE A 318 5.60 -11.37 -4.50
C PHE A 318 6.87 -11.57 -3.68
N TYR A 319 6.69 -12.02 -2.44
CA TYR A 319 7.75 -12.37 -1.49
C TYR A 319 7.33 -13.58 -0.64
N PRO A 320 8.26 -14.20 0.16
CA PRO A 320 7.94 -15.37 0.99
C PRO A 320 6.75 -15.15 1.92
N GLU A 321 5.91 -16.17 2.10
CA GLU A 321 4.69 -16.09 2.91
C GLU A 321 5.00 -15.69 4.36
N GLU A 322 6.15 -16.08 4.89
CA GLU A 322 6.61 -15.74 6.24
C GLU A 322 6.71 -14.22 6.45
N PHE A 323 6.89 -13.45 5.39
CA PHE A 323 6.90 -11.99 5.47
C PHE A 323 5.57 -11.41 5.97
N GLN A 324 4.49 -12.14 5.84
CA GLN A 324 3.18 -11.69 6.31
C GLN A 324 3.04 -11.69 7.83
N ILE A 325 3.79 -12.54 8.57
CA ILE A 325 3.69 -12.73 10.03
C ILE A 325 2.24 -13.07 10.47
N LEU A 326 1.54 -13.86 9.68
CA LEU A 326 0.18 -14.32 9.95
C LEU A 326 0.17 -15.82 10.27
N GLU A 327 -0.80 -16.27 11.08
CA GLU A 327 -1.05 -17.70 11.30
C GLU A 327 -1.42 -18.39 9.97
N GLU A 328 -2.29 -17.76 9.21
CA GLU A 328 -2.68 -18.18 7.87
C GLU A 328 -2.33 -17.07 6.87
N PRO A 329 -1.29 -17.22 6.05
CA PRO A 329 -0.94 -16.24 5.03
C PRO A 329 -2.07 -16.02 4.02
N ILE A 330 -2.27 -14.77 3.60
CA ILE A 330 -3.21 -14.45 2.52
C ILE A 330 -2.63 -14.97 1.21
N LYS A 331 -3.40 -15.78 0.49
CA LYS A 331 -2.96 -16.49 -0.71
C LYS A 331 -3.67 -15.99 -1.97
N VAL A 332 -2.98 -16.17 -3.08
CA VAL A 332 -3.55 -16.04 -4.41
C VAL A 332 -3.81 -17.44 -4.98
N GLU A 333 -5.00 -17.66 -5.56
CA GLU A 333 -5.39 -18.90 -6.21
C GLU A 333 -5.83 -18.61 -7.64
N LYS A 334 -5.09 -19.10 -8.63
CA LYS A 334 -5.37 -18.85 -10.05
C LYS A 334 -5.53 -17.36 -10.38
N GLY A 335 -4.64 -16.54 -9.85
CA GLY A 335 -4.64 -15.07 -10.04
C GLY A 335 -5.75 -14.33 -9.29
N ILE A 336 -6.48 -15.00 -8.40
CA ILE A 336 -7.60 -14.41 -7.64
C ILE A 336 -7.28 -14.43 -6.13
N VAL A 337 -7.55 -13.32 -5.45
CA VAL A 337 -7.56 -13.23 -3.99
C VAL A 337 -9.01 -13.12 -3.52
N LYS A 338 -9.37 -13.94 -2.54
CA LYS A 338 -10.71 -13.97 -1.91
C LYS A 338 -10.78 -13.01 -0.73
N ALA A 339 -11.98 -12.56 -0.40
CA ALA A 339 -12.23 -11.76 0.79
C ALA A 339 -11.87 -12.53 2.07
N LEU A 340 -11.38 -11.79 3.06
CA LEU A 340 -11.24 -12.27 4.42
C LEU A 340 -12.62 -12.14 5.11
N GLU A 341 -13.24 -13.29 5.43
CA GLU A 341 -14.63 -13.32 5.91
C GLU A 341 -14.73 -13.30 7.45
N LYS A 342 -13.64 -13.54 8.18
CA LYS A 342 -13.62 -13.39 9.64
C LYS A 342 -13.81 -11.91 10.04
N PRO A 343 -14.39 -11.64 11.23
CA PRO A 343 -14.61 -10.28 11.73
C PRO A 343 -13.32 -9.43 11.80
N GLY A 344 -13.46 -8.13 11.64
CA GLY A 344 -12.34 -7.20 11.66
C GLY A 344 -11.46 -7.31 10.42
N LEU A 345 -10.15 -7.29 10.60
CA LEU A 345 -9.16 -7.54 9.53
C LEU A 345 -9.21 -8.97 9.00
N GLY A 346 -9.85 -9.89 9.72
CA GLY A 346 -10.02 -11.26 9.28
C GLY A 346 -8.74 -12.11 9.30
N VAL A 347 -7.68 -11.63 9.91
CA VAL A 347 -6.37 -12.28 10.03
C VAL A 347 -5.91 -12.35 11.49
N GLU A 348 -5.07 -13.32 11.80
CA GLU A 348 -4.45 -13.50 13.11
C GLU A 348 -2.93 -13.42 12.97
N ILE A 349 -2.31 -12.65 13.86
CA ILE A 349 -0.84 -12.51 13.90
C ILE A 349 -0.25 -13.82 14.45
N ASN A 350 0.75 -14.38 13.77
CA ASN A 350 1.51 -15.50 14.29
C ASN A 350 2.36 -15.05 15.49
N LYS A 351 1.92 -15.41 16.69
CA LYS A 351 2.51 -14.93 17.95
C LYS A 351 3.99 -15.29 18.07
N LYS A 352 4.38 -16.52 17.67
CA LYS A 352 5.76 -16.96 17.74
C LYS A 352 6.66 -16.11 16.84
N MET A 353 6.30 -15.98 15.58
CA MET A 353 7.04 -15.14 14.63
C MET A 353 7.07 -13.67 15.05
N PHE A 354 5.97 -13.17 15.62
CA PHE A 354 5.89 -11.82 16.13
C PHE A 354 6.90 -11.60 17.27
N GLU A 355 6.90 -12.46 18.30
CA GLU A 355 7.80 -12.35 19.46
C GLU A 355 9.28 -12.50 19.08
N GLU A 356 9.59 -13.41 18.14
CA GLU A 356 10.96 -13.63 17.63
C GLU A 356 11.51 -12.43 16.83
N ASN A 357 10.64 -11.60 16.25
CA ASN A 357 11.02 -10.49 15.36
C ASN A 357 10.80 -9.09 15.96
N VAL A 358 10.35 -8.99 17.22
CA VAL A 358 10.29 -7.69 17.92
C VAL A 358 11.69 -7.17 18.17
N ILE A 359 11.97 -5.96 17.65
CA ILE A 359 13.22 -5.23 17.92
C ILE A 359 13.11 -4.62 19.31
N LYS A 360 14.03 -5.00 20.20
CA LYS A 360 14.09 -4.52 21.58
C LYS A 360 14.75 -3.15 21.67
#